data_4e00f3934b9b33577f4d2d31c673a0a6
#
_entry.id   4e00f3934b9b33577f4d2d31c673a0a6
#
_cell.length_a   1.000
_cell.length_b   1.000
_cell.length_c   1.000
_cell.angle_alpha   90.00
_cell.angle_beta   90.00
_cell.angle_gamma   90.00
#
_symmetry.space_group_name_H-M   'P 1'
#
loop_
_entity.id
_entity.type
_entity.pdbx_description
1 polymer ?
#
loop_
_entity_poly.entity_id
_entity_poly.type
_entity_poly.pdbx_seq_one_letter_code
_entity_poly.pdbx_strand_id
1 'polypeptide(L)'
;PVVIGRPWESYPTEEIARDLRFFKFEPGAKWHAFEGYGSNQYFVDPCKFLLTTPGIDTETGEYEDFGVPATILANYLRAHGVVPEKCDLNSILFLLTPSQTTAKISSLTTQIARFERLLDANAPMKEVIPQVYRDWEERYEGYCIRELCQEMHDFSREFNIKDLQKAMFRREHFPKAVMSAQQANFEFMRGNAEYIPLAEAEGRIALEGALPYPPGVICCVPGEI
;
A
#
# COMPACT_ATOMS: atom_id res chain seq x y z
N PRO A 1 -17.75 -5.50 -2.79
CA PRO A 1 -17.82 -6.15 -4.11
C PRO A 1 -19.20 -6.76 -4.38
N VAL A 2 -19.58 -6.86 -5.63
CA VAL A 2 -20.82 -7.52 -6.06
C VAL A 2 -20.44 -8.86 -6.68
N VAL A 3 -20.99 -9.95 -6.17
CA VAL A 3 -20.77 -11.30 -6.68
C VAL A 3 -22.12 -11.92 -7.05
N ILE A 4 -22.24 -12.45 -8.26
CA ILE A 4 -23.49 -13.06 -8.75
C ILE A 4 -24.69 -12.10 -8.63
N GLY A 5 -24.46 -10.81 -8.94
CA GLY A 5 -25.49 -9.76 -8.97
C GLY A 5 -25.97 -9.23 -7.61
N ARG A 6 -25.36 -9.65 -6.49
CA ARG A 6 -25.66 -9.14 -5.16
C ARG A 6 -24.38 -8.69 -4.43
N PRO A 7 -24.45 -7.73 -3.48
CA PRO A 7 -23.34 -7.42 -2.61
C PRO A 7 -22.90 -8.68 -1.84
N TRP A 8 -21.59 -8.88 -1.73
CA TRP A 8 -21.04 -10.09 -1.10
C TRP A 8 -21.45 -10.20 0.38
N GLU A 9 -21.56 -9.09 1.11
CA GLU A 9 -22.03 -9.04 2.50
C GLU A 9 -23.47 -9.50 2.71
N SER A 10 -24.24 -9.64 1.61
CA SER A 10 -25.60 -10.17 1.66
C SER A 10 -25.70 -11.71 1.67
N TYR A 11 -24.56 -12.39 1.51
CA TYR A 11 -24.50 -13.86 1.52
C TYR A 11 -24.13 -14.39 2.91
N PRO A 12 -24.66 -15.57 3.31
CA PRO A 12 -24.18 -16.27 4.50
C PRO A 12 -22.69 -16.62 4.36
N THR A 13 -21.95 -16.53 5.47
CA THR A 13 -20.50 -16.83 5.49
C THR A 13 -20.19 -18.24 4.99
N GLU A 14 -21.05 -19.22 5.33
CA GLU A 14 -20.91 -20.61 4.91
C GLU A 14 -21.07 -20.80 3.39
N GLU A 15 -21.89 -19.97 2.74
CA GLU A 15 -22.04 -19.98 1.29
C GLU A 15 -20.77 -19.41 0.65
N ILE A 16 -20.28 -18.28 1.13
CA ILE A 16 -19.03 -17.67 0.64
C ILE A 16 -17.87 -18.66 0.78
N ALA A 17 -17.75 -19.34 1.92
CA ALA A 17 -16.65 -20.26 2.19
C ALA A 17 -16.62 -21.51 1.28
N ARG A 18 -17.73 -21.86 0.65
CA ARG A 18 -17.87 -23.10 -0.14
C ARG A 18 -17.97 -22.88 -1.63
N ASP A 19 -18.16 -21.65 -2.08
CA ASP A 19 -18.39 -21.35 -3.48
C ASP A 19 -17.22 -20.57 -4.09
N LEU A 20 -16.46 -21.23 -4.96
CA LEU A 20 -15.30 -20.64 -5.62
C LEU A 20 -15.63 -19.41 -6.48
N ARG A 21 -16.91 -19.21 -6.84
CA ARG A 21 -17.31 -18.01 -7.61
C ARG A 21 -17.05 -16.71 -6.86
N PHE A 22 -16.99 -16.73 -5.52
CA PHE A 22 -16.63 -15.57 -4.72
C PHE A 22 -15.15 -15.18 -4.83
N PHE A 23 -14.30 -16.10 -5.26
CA PHE A 23 -12.85 -15.91 -5.33
C PHE A 23 -12.31 -15.86 -6.76
N LYS A 24 -13.19 -15.91 -7.77
CA LYS A 24 -12.78 -15.81 -9.16
C LYS A 24 -12.12 -14.47 -9.47
N PHE A 25 -11.04 -14.54 -10.23
CA PHE A 25 -10.38 -13.38 -10.82
C PHE A 25 -10.79 -13.31 -12.30
N GLU A 26 -11.93 -12.64 -12.56
CA GLU A 26 -12.50 -12.59 -13.91
C GLU A 26 -11.76 -11.58 -14.80
N PRO A 27 -11.40 -11.95 -16.06
CA PRO A 27 -10.70 -11.06 -16.98
C PRO A 27 -11.48 -9.76 -17.23
N GLY A 28 -10.79 -8.63 -17.21
CA GLY A 28 -11.37 -7.32 -17.50
C GLY A 28 -12.35 -6.78 -16.45
N ALA A 29 -12.43 -7.39 -15.26
CA ALA A 29 -13.25 -6.84 -14.18
C ALA A 29 -12.77 -5.43 -13.79
N LYS A 30 -13.70 -4.48 -13.61
CA LYS A 30 -13.41 -3.06 -13.39
C LYS A 30 -12.40 -2.79 -12.26
N TRP A 31 -12.50 -3.54 -11.16
CA TRP A 31 -11.68 -3.31 -9.97
C TRP A 31 -10.18 -3.60 -10.15
N HIS A 32 -9.77 -4.36 -11.18
CA HIS A 32 -8.35 -4.63 -11.48
C HIS A 32 -7.96 -4.38 -12.93
N ALA A 33 -8.91 -4.44 -13.88
CA ALA A 33 -8.71 -4.19 -15.32
C ALA A 33 -7.64 -5.07 -16.01
N PHE A 34 -7.20 -6.19 -15.41
CA PHE A 34 -6.29 -7.13 -16.05
C PHE A 34 -7.02 -8.01 -17.05
N GLU A 35 -6.42 -8.20 -18.22
CA GLU A 35 -6.94 -8.99 -19.33
C GLU A 35 -5.90 -10.00 -19.82
N GLY A 36 -6.26 -10.79 -20.84
CA GLY A 36 -5.33 -11.70 -21.52
C GLY A 36 -5.17 -13.07 -20.85
N TYR A 37 -6.07 -13.44 -19.95
CA TYR A 37 -6.15 -14.78 -19.35
C TYR A 37 -7.59 -15.33 -19.42
N GLY A 38 -7.76 -16.65 -19.22
CA GLY A 38 -9.08 -17.30 -19.27
C GLY A 38 -9.82 -17.23 -17.93
N SER A 39 -11.17 -17.21 -17.99
CA SER A 39 -12.01 -17.42 -16.81
C SER A 39 -11.62 -18.73 -16.11
N ASN A 40 -11.60 -18.75 -14.78
CA ASN A 40 -11.15 -19.84 -13.92
C ASN A 40 -9.64 -20.14 -13.97
N GLN A 41 -8.82 -19.29 -14.55
CA GLN A 41 -7.36 -19.44 -14.56
C GLN A 41 -6.73 -18.92 -13.28
N TYR A 42 -7.27 -17.86 -12.73
CA TYR A 42 -6.78 -17.23 -11.48
C TYR A 42 -7.91 -17.03 -10.47
N PHE A 43 -7.54 -17.03 -9.20
CA PHE A 43 -8.41 -16.78 -8.06
C PHE A 43 -7.76 -15.78 -7.12
N VAL A 44 -8.58 -14.97 -6.44
CA VAL A 44 -8.10 -14.11 -5.37
C VAL A 44 -7.71 -14.95 -4.15
N ASP A 45 -6.66 -14.55 -3.47
CA ASP A 45 -6.24 -15.17 -2.21
C ASP A 45 -7.16 -14.70 -1.07
N PRO A 46 -8.00 -15.57 -0.47
CA PRO A 46 -8.90 -15.18 0.61
C PRO A 46 -8.17 -14.79 1.90
N CYS A 47 -6.88 -15.11 2.01
CA CYS A 47 -6.04 -14.68 3.14
C CYS A 47 -5.56 -13.23 3.02
N LYS A 48 -5.72 -12.60 1.86
CA LYS A 48 -5.33 -11.22 1.60
C LYS A 48 -6.56 -10.31 1.66
N PHE A 49 -6.61 -9.48 2.69
CA PHE A 49 -7.71 -8.54 2.90
C PHE A 49 -7.21 -7.10 2.70
N LEU A 50 -7.69 -6.47 1.63
CA LEU A 50 -7.32 -5.11 1.26
C LEU A 50 -8.43 -4.15 1.66
N LEU A 51 -8.08 -3.13 2.46
CA LEU A 51 -8.93 -1.98 2.73
C LEU A 51 -8.43 -0.77 1.96
N THR A 52 -9.34 0.00 1.39
CA THR A 52 -9.05 1.32 0.85
C THR A 52 -9.37 2.38 1.90
N THR A 53 -8.57 3.46 1.91
CA THR A 53 -8.84 4.67 2.68
C THR A 53 -9.34 5.77 1.75
N PRO A 54 -10.11 6.77 2.23
CA PRO A 54 -10.57 7.90 1.43
C PRO A 54 -9.41 8.63 0.72
N GLY A 55 -9.68 9.23 -0.45
CA GLY A 55 -8.75 10.08 -1.18
C GLY A 55 -8.55 9.74 -2.64
N ILE A 56 -8.92 8.53 -3.06
CA ILE A 56 -8.95 8.11 -4.47
C ILE A 56 -10.27 7.39 -4.71
N ASP A 57 -11.05 7.88 -5.65
CA ASP A 57 -12.25 7.20 -6.11
C ASP A 57 -11.88 5.85 -6.73
N THR A 58 -12.41 4.77 -6.19
CA THR A 58 -12.05 3.40 -6.59
C THR A 58 -12.63 2.98 -7.95
N GLU A 59 -13.63 3.71 -8.47
CA GLU A 59 -14.23 3.42 -9.78
C GLU A 59 -13.51 4.17 -10.91
N THR A 60 -13.22 5.46 -10.68
CA THR A 60 -12.60 6.34 -11.68
C THR A 60 -11.08 6.39 -11.55
N GLY A 61 -10.56 6.15 -10.36
CA GLY A 61 -9.15 6.33 -10.03
C GLY A 61 -8.71 7.79 -9.86
N GLU A 62 -9.66 8.73 -9.82
CA GLU A 62 -9.37 10.14 -9.63
C GLU A 62 -9.12 10.49 -8.16
N TYR A 63 -8.31 11.52 -7.91
CA TYR A 63 -8.12 12.05 -6.57
C TYR A 63 -9.37 12.78 -6.09
N GLU A 64 -9.78 12.50 -4.87
CA GLU A 64 -10.84 13.24 -4.15
C GLU A 64 -10.26 14.52 -3.52
N ASP A 65 -11.13 15.42 -3.03
CA ASP A 65 -10.70 16.68 -2.41
C ASP A 65 -9.99 16.47 -1.06
N PHE A 66 -10.40 15.45 -0.32
CA PHE A 66 -9.80 15.05 0.95
C PHE A 66 -9.39 13.58 0.90
N GLY A 67 -8.25 13.27 1.51
CA GLY A 67 -7.79 11.89 1.60
C GLY A 67 -7.18 11.55 2.95
N VAL A 68 -7.21 10.26 3.28
CA VAL A 68 -6.53 9.68 4.44
C VAL A 68 -5.41 8.77 3.92
N PRO A 69 -4.17 9.27 3.87
CA PRO A 69 -3.03 8.43 3.48
C PRO A 69 -2.94 7.18 4.35
N ALA A 70 -2.88 6.03 3.69
CA ALA A 70 -2.94 4.74 4.38
C ALA A 70 -1.81 4.55 5.40
N THR A 71 -0.68 5.20 5.20
CA THR A 71 0.45 5.16 6.13
C THR A 71 0.11 5.78 7.50
N ILE A 72 -0.77 6.80 7.55
CA ILE A 72 -1.23 7.40 8.81
C ILE A 72 -2.04 6.38 9.60
N LEU A 73 -3.05 5.77 8.96
CA LEU A 73 -3.86 4.72 9.60
C LEU A 73 -3.00 3.51 9.99
N ALA A 74 -2.03 3.11 9.16
CA ALA A 74 -1.13 2.00 9.47
C ALA A 74 -0.27 2.27 10.71
N ASN A 75 0.26 3.48 10.87
CA ASN A 75 1.01 3.88 12.06
C ASN A 75 0.13 3.92 13.31
N TYR A 76 -1.08 4.46 13.19
CA TYR A 76 -2.06 4.40 14.27
C TYR A 76 -2.36 2.96 14.70
N LEU A 77 -2.65 2.08 13.75
CA LEU A 77 -2.95 0.67 14.02
C LEU A 77 -1.77 -0.04 14.70
N ARG A 78 -0.53 0.17 14.24
CA ARG A 78 0.67 -0.39 14.86
C ARG A 78 0.82 0.05 16.31
N ALA A 79 0.59 1.34 16.60
CA ALA A 79 0.63 1.87 17.96
C ALA A 79 -0.44 1.23 18.89
N HIS A 80 -1.49 0.63 18.32
CA HIS A 80 -2.56 -0.04 19.03
C HIS A 80 -2.51 -1.58 18.91
N GLY A 81 -1.35 -2.13 18.55
CA GLY A 81 -1.14 -3.59 18.51
C GLY A 81 -1.71 -4.32 17.31
N VAL A 82 -2.13 -3.59 16.26
CA VAL A 82 -2.58 -4.16 15.00
C VAL A 82 -1.55 -3.87 13.92
N VAL A 83 -0.86 -4.90 13.44
CA VAL A 83 0.21 -4.77 12.45
C VAL A 83 -0.32 -5.16 11.07
N PRO A 84 -0.55 -4.21 10.15
CA PRO A 84 -0.85 -4.54 8.75
C PRO A 84 0.37 -5.17 8.07
N GLU A 85 0.12 -5.97 7.03
CA GLU A 85 1.20 -6.56 6.23
C GLU A 85 1.96 -5.46 5.47
N LYS A 86 1.22 -4.60 4.80
CA LYS A 86 1.76 -3.40 4.12
C LYS A 86 0.66 -2.36 3.89
N CYS A 87 1.09 -1.16 3.54
CA CYS A 87 0.21 -0.10 3.05
C CYS A 87 0.77 0.52 1.77
N ASP A 88 -0.09 1.18 1.04
CA ASP A 88 0.23 1.99 -0.12
C ASP A 88 -0.38 3.39 0.07
N LEU A 89 -0.53 4.20 -0.98
CA LEU A 89 -1.07 5.56 -0.90
C LEU A 89 -2.39 5.61 -0.13
N ASN A 90 -3.39 4.88 -0.63
CA ASN A 90 -4.74 4.83 -0.07
C ASN A 90 -5.24 3.39 0.12
N SER A 91 -4.36 2.45 0.44
CA SER A 91 -4.73 1.08 0.73
C SER A 91 -3.88 0.44 1.81
N ILE A 92 -4.48 -0.45 2.59
CA ILE A 92 -3.83 -1.22 3.64
C ILE A 92 -4.16 -2.69 3.43
N LEU A 93 -3.12 -3.53 3.43
CA LEU A 93 -3.24 -4.97 3.27
C LEU A 93 -3.07 -5.66 4.63
N PHE A 94 -4.01 -6.55 4.93
CA PHE A 94 -3.95 -7.46 6.08
C PHE A 94 -3.82 -8.90 5.60
N LEU A 95 -2.97 -9.67 6.29
CA LEU A 95 -2.87 -11.10 6.10
C LEU A 95 -3.72 -11.82 7.14
N LEU A 96 -4.75 -12.51 6.67
CA LEU A 96 -5.61 -13.36 7.50
C LEU A 96 -5.06 -14.78 7.50
N THR A 97 -4.51 -15.20 8.62
CA THR A 97 -4.00 -16.57 8.79
C THR A 97 -5.04 -17.47 9.49
N PRO A 98 -4.92 -18.80 9.41
CA PRO A 98 -5.81 -19.70 10.15
C PRO A 98 -5.84 -19.50 11.67
N SER A 99 -4.85 -18.81 12.23
CA SER A 99 -4.78 -18.48 13.65
C SER A 99 -5.55 -17.19 14.03
N GLN A 100 -6.24 -16.57 13.10
CA GLN A 100 -7.09 -15.41 13.42
C GLN A 100 -8.30 -15.83 14.24
N THR A 101 -8.58 -15.05 15.28
CA THR A 101 -9.73 -15.23 16.15
C THR A 101 -10.70 -14.07 16.02
N THR A 102 -11.96 -14.29 16.38
CA THR A 102 -12.97 -13.22 16.43
C THR A 102 -12.49 -12.03 17.27
N ALA A 103 -11.77 -12.27 18.36
CA ALA A 103 -11.22 -11.21 19.21
C ALA A 103 -10.21 -10.32 18.47
N LYS A 104 -9.33 -10.91 17.64
CA LYS A 104 -8.37 -10.16 16.83
C LYS A 104 -9.06 -9.31 15.76
N ILE A 105 -10.07 -9.87 15.09
CA ILE A 105 -10.87 -9.13 14.11
C ILE A 105 -11.65 -7.98 14.79
N SER A 106 -12.26 -8.26 15.95
CA SER A 106 -12.95 -7.24 16.74
C SER A 106 -12.01 -6.13 17.20
N SER A 107 -10.76 -6.47 17.54
CA SER A 107 -9.73 -5.47 17.84
C SER A 107 -9.46 -4.56 16.64
N LEU A 108 -9.23 -5.13 15.45
CA LEU A 108 -9.03 -4.35 14.22
C LEU A 108 -10.19 -3.39 13.96
N THR A 109 -11.43 -3.91 13.95
CA THR A 109 -12.63 -3.08 13.67
C THR A 109 -12.83 -2.00 14.73
N THR A 110 -12.55 -2.29 16.00
CA THR A 110 -12.60 -1.32 17.09
C THR A 110 -11.59 -0.19 16.89
N GLN A 111 -10.36 -0.52 16.51
CA GLN A 111 -9.33 0.49 16.28
C GLN A 111 -9.64 1.35 15.05
N ILE A 112 -10.15 0.78 13.97
CA ILE A 112 -10.60 1.55 12.80
C ILE A 112 -11.72 2.52 13.19
N ALA A 113 -12.75 2.06 13.87
CA ALA A 113 -13.86 2.92 14.33
C ALA A 113 -13.41 4.00 15.33
N ARG A 114 -12.37 3.73 16.13
CA ARG A 114 -11.77 4.74 17.01
C ARG A 114 -11.00 5.79 16.21
N PHE A 115 -10.21 5.36 15.22
CA PHE A 115 -9.49 6.28 14.35
C PHE A 115 -10.45 7.19 13.59
N GLU A 116 -11.55 6.67 13.06
CA GLU A 116 -12.61 7.45 12.41
C GLU A 116 -13.13 8.57 13.33
N ARG A 117 -13.47 8.23 14.58
CA ARG A 117 -13.93 9.25 15.56
C ARG A 117 -12.87 10.32 15.85
N LEU A 118 -11.58 9.93 15.94
CA LEU A 118 -10.47 10.87 16.14
C LEU A 118 -10.30 11.79 14.92
N LEU A 119 -10.46 11.24 13.74
CA LEU A 119 -10.42 11.99 12.47
C LEU A 119 -11.60 12.98 12.38
N ASP A 120 -12.80 12.54 12.71
CA ASP A 120 -14.01 13.41 12.70
C ASP A 120 -13.92 14.54 13.72
N ALA A 121 -13.36 14.25 14.89
CA ALA A 121 -13.10 15.25 15.93
C ALA A 121 -11.90 16.16 15.62
N ASN A 122 -11.16 15.90 14.53
CA ASN A 122 -9.90 16.55 14.23
C ASN A 122 -8.93 16.55 15.42
N ALA A 123 -8.73 15.39 16.03
CA ALA A 123 -7.94 15.25 17.25
C ALA A 123 -6.47 15.64 17.03
N PRO A 124 -5.78 16.17 18.08
CA PRO A 124 -4.37 16.52 17.99
C PRO A 124 -3.48 15.31 17.67
N MET A 125 -2.42 15.52 16.89
CA MET A 125 -1.44 14.49 16.52
C MET A 125 -0.87 13.73 17.73
N LYS A 126 -0.61 14.42 18.84
CA LYS A 126 -0.13 13.82 20.10
C LYS A 126 -1.08 12.77 20.69
N GLU A 127 -2.37 12.84 20.38
CA GLU A 127 -3.38 11.87 20.81
C GLU A 127 -3.51 10.71 19.82
N VAL A 128 -3.44 10.99 18.53
CA VAL A 128 -3.70 10.01 17.47
C VAL A 128 -2.50 9.10 17.24
N ILE A 129 -1.32 9.67 17.04
CA ILE A 129 -0.06 8.93 16.80
C ILE A 129 1.07 9.50 17.67
N PRO A 130 0.99 9.27 19.00
CA PRO A 130 1.86 9.90 19.98
C PRO A 130 3.35 9.61 19.78
N GLN A 131 3.72 8.46 19.19
CA GLN A 131 5.12 8.16 18.94
C GLN A 131 5.70 9.07 17.86
N VAL A 132 5.00 9.19 16.71
CA VAL A 132 5.43 10.09 15.64
C VAL A 132 5.48 11.54 16.11
N TYR A 133 4.52 11.96 16.94
CA TYR A 133 4.54 13.30 17.53
C TYR A 133 5.79 13.51 18.38
N ARG A 134 6.13 12.59 19.29
CA ARG A 134 7.32 12.71 20.15
C ARG A 134 8.64 12.73 19.37
N ASP A 135 8.72 11.95 18.31
CA ASP A 135 9.93 11.86 17.48
C ASP A 135 10.17 13.14 16.66
N TRP A 136 9.10 13.93 16.41
CA TRP A 136 9.12 15.12 15.56
C TRP A 136 8.26 16.26 16.12
N GLU A 137 8.37 16.52 17.44
CA GLU A 137 7.52 17.47 18.15
C GLU A 137 7.52 18.87 17.55
N GLU A 138 8.70 19.41 17.21
CA GLU A 138 8.82 20.74 16.57
C GLU A 138 8.04 20.84 15.26
N ARG A 139 7.96 19.74 14.50
CA ARG A 139 7.24 19.70 13.21
C ARG A 139 5.72 19.64 13.40
N TYR A 140 5.28 18.94 14.43
CA TYR A 140 3.86 18.60 14.60
C TYR A 140 3.19 19.31 15.77
N GLU A 141 3.88 20.25 16.45
CA GLU A 141 3.27 21.05 17.50
C GLU A 141 2.08 21.86 16.94
N GLY A 142 0.91 21.72 17.58
CA GLY A 142 -0.33 22.33 17.13
C GLY A 142 -1.04 21.64 15.98
N TYR A 143 -0.43 20.62 15.35
CA TYR A 143 -1.06 19.87 14.27
C TYR A 143 -2.17 18.95 14.76
N CYS A 144 -3.26 18.93 14.00
CA CYS A 144 -4.34 17.97 14.15
C CYS A 144 -4.32 16.96 13.00
N ILE A 145 -5.01 15.84 13.18
CA ILE A 145 -4.90 14.68 12.26
C ILE A 145 -5.40 14.99 10.86
N ARG A 146 -6.47 15.79 10.71
CA ARG A 146 -7.00 16.15 9.38
C ARG A 146 -6.04 17.04 8.59
N GLU A 147 -5.31 17.91 9.27
CA GLU A 147 -4.29 18.77 8.63
C GLU A 147 -3.16 17.94 8.06
N LEU A 148 -2.67 16.95 8.81
CA LEU A 148 -1.65 16.02 8.30
C LEU A 148 -2.19 15.19 7.12
N CYS A 149 -3.41 14.66 7.25
CA CYS A 149 -4.05 13.91 6.16
C CYS A 149 -4.14 14.74 4.89
N GLN A 150 -4.62 15.98 5.00
CA GLN A 150 -4.78 16.88 3.86
C GLN A 150 -3.43 17.26 3.25
N GLU A 151 -2.44 17.63 4.05
CA GLU A 151 -1.10 17.99 3.57
C GLU A 151 -0.47 16.85 2.75
N MET A 152 -0.51 15.63 3.27
CA MET A 152 0.05 14.47 2.56
C MET A 152 -0.77 14.10 1.31
N HIS A 153 -2.09 14.26 1.38
CA HIS A 153 -2.97 14.01 0.25
C HIS A 153 -2.74 15.02 -0.87
N ASP A 154 -2.67 16.32 -0.53
CA ASP A 154 -2.42 17.40 -1.48
C ASP A 154 -1.06 17.23 -2.16
N PHE A 155 -0.02 16.84 -1.41
CA PHE A 155 1.28 16.51 -1.98
C PHE A 155 1.16 15.36 -3.00
N SER A 156 0.46 14.30 -2.64
CA SER A 156 0.27 13.15 -3.54
C SER A 156 -0.49 13.52 -4.81
N ARG A 157 -1.46 14.41 -4.70
CA ARG A 157 -2.25 14.94 -5.82
C ARG A 157 -1.43 15.88 -6.69
N GLU A 158 -0.70 16.82 -6.10
CA GLU A 158 0.14 17.80 -6.80
C GLU A 158 1.19 17.12 -7.69
N PHE A 159 1.88 16.12 -7.15
CA PHE A 159 2.91 15.35 -7.85
C PHE A 159 2.37 14.13 -8.61
N ASN A 160 1.07 13.91 -8.57
CA ASN A 160 0.42 12.75 -9.19
C ASN A 160 1.13 11.43 -8.87
N ILE A 161 1.43 11.20 -7.59
CA ILE A 161 2.22 10.04 -7.11
C ILE A 161 1.63 8.71 -7.58
N LYS A 162 0.30 8.61 -7.65
CA LYS A 162 -0.41 7.43 -8.16
C LYS A 162 0.04 7.03 -9.57
N ASP A 163 0.16 8.00 -10.48
CA ASP A 163 0.57 7.70 -11.85
C ASP A 163 2.08 7.49 -11.97
N LEU A 164 2.87 8.15 -11.14
CA LEU A 164 4.30 7.85 -11.01
C LEU A 164 4.52 6.40 -10.57
N GLN A 165 3.78 5.91 -9.55
CA GLN A 165 3.85 4.52 -9.13
C GLN A 165 3.45 3.55 -10.24
N LYS A 166 2.38 3.84 -11.00
CA LYS A 166 1.97 3.02 -12.15
C LYS A 166 3.04 3.03 -13.25
N ALA A 167 3.67 4.17 -13.50
CA ALA A 167 4.72 4.30 -14.52
C ALA A 167 5.93 3.44 -14.21
N MET A 168 6.33 3.34 -12.94
CA MET A 168 7.49 2.52 -12.51
C MET A 168 7.40 1.06 -12.94
N PHE A 169 6.18 0.52 -13.13
CA PHE A 169 5.96 -0.88 -13.48
C PHE A 169 5.55 -1.08 -14.94
N ARG A 170 5.68 -0.07 -15.77
CA ARG A 170 5.50 -0.20 -17.22
C ARG A 170 6.79 -0.65 -17.88
N ARG A 171 6.66 -1.54 -18.85
CA ARG A 171 7.81 -2.17 -19.53
C ARG A 171 8.79 -1.14 -20.14
N GLU A 172 8.28 -0.04 -20.65
CA GLU A 172 9.08 1.05 -21.23
C GLU A 172 9.94 1.79 -20.20
N HIS A 173 9.63 1.67 -18.92
CA HIS A 173 10.37 2.29 -17.80
C HIS A 173 11.20 1.29 -17.01
N PHE A 174 11.22 0.02 -17.41
CA PHE A 174 12.08 -0.95 -16.70
C PHE A 174 13.55 -0.62 -16.91
N PRO A 175 14.35 -0.65 -15.84
CA PRO A 175 15.78 -0.49 -15.93
C PRO A 175 16.39 -1.51 -16.88
N LYS A 176 17.47 -1.14 -17.54
CA LYS A 176 18.17 -2.02 -18.48
C LYS A 176 19.19 -2.85 -17.74
N ALA A 177 19.05 -4.18 -17.77
CA ALA A 177 20.07 -5.10 -17.25
C ALA A 177 21.33 -5.04 -18.13
N VAL A 178 22.49 -4.76 -17.53
CA VAL A 178 23.81 -4.69 -18.18
C VAL A 178 24.79 -5.71 -17.66
N MET A 179 24.54 -6.24 -16.47
CA MET A 179 25.24 -7.39 -15.92
C MET A 179 24.27 -8.23 -15.06
N SER A 180 24.65 -9.45 -14.74
CA SER A 180 23.84 -10.26 -13.82
C SER A 180 23.96 -9.74 -12.38
N ALA A 181 22.91 -9.96 -11.56
CA ALA A 181 22.96 -9.61 -10.13
C ALA A 181 24.14 -10.30 -9.40
N GLN A 182 24.54 -11.51 -9.84
CA GLN A 182 25.72 -12.19 -9.30
C GLN A 182 27.00 -11.43 -9.62
N GLN A 183 27.17 -10.95 -10.85
CA GLN A 183 28.33 -10.13 -11.22
C GLN A 183 28.37 -8.84 -10.43
N ALA A 184 27.25 -8.15 -10.32
CA ALA A 184 27.12 -6.92 -9.52
C ALA A 184 27.53 -7.17 -8.06
N ASN A 185 27.07 -8.28 -7.46
CA ASN A 185 27.47 -8.67 -6.11
C ASN A 185 28.97 -8.94 -5.99
N PHE A 186 29.59 -9.56 -6.98
CA PHE A 186 31.07 -9.76 -6.97
C PHE A 186 31.82 -8.43 -7.04
N GLU A 187 31.37 -7.48 -7.85
CA GLU A 187 31.98 -6.14 -7.92
C GLU A 187 31.85 -5.40 -6.59
N PHE A 188 30.68 -5.49 -5.94
CA PHE A 188 30.47 -4.94 -4.61
C PHE A 188 31.43 -5.57 -3.57
N MET A 189 31.54 -6.91 -3.55
CA MET A 189 32.44 -7.62 -2.63
C MET A 189 33.92 -7.31 -2.85
N ARG A 190 34.31 -6.97 -4.09
CA ARG A 190 35.71 -6.59 -4.44
C ARG A 190 36.03 -5.14 -4.09
N GLY A 191 35.06 -4.37 -3.64
CA GLY A 191 35.18 -2.94 -3.35
C GLY A 191 35.15 -2.05 -4.60
N ASN A 192 34.70 -2.57 -5.74
CA ASN A 192 34.50 -1.81 -6.98
C ASN A 192 33.15 -1.08 -6.97
N ALA A 193 32.86 -0.41 -5.85
CA ALA A 193 31.60 0.28 -5.59
C ALA A 193 31.86 1.64 -4.95
N GLU A 194 31.02 2.59 -5.21
CA GLU A 194 30.99 3.88 -4.54
C GLU A 194 29.56 4.24 -4.12
N TYR A 195 29.42 4.96 -3.05
CA TYR A 195 28.14 5.53 -2.63
C TYR A 195 28.00 6.94 -3.24
N ILE A 196 26.92 7.13 -3.97
CA ILE A 196 26.64 8.41 -4.64
C ILE A 196 25.23 8.91 -4.25
N PRO A 197 25.00 10.23 -4.25
CA PRO A 197 23.64 10.77 -4.14
C PRO A 197 22.72 10.24 -5.24
N LEU A 198 21.45 10.00 -4.93
CA LEU A 198 20.47 9.53 -5.90
C LEU A 198 20.36 10.43 -7.13
N ALA A 199 20.50 11.75 -6.96
CA ALA A 199 20.50 12.73 -8.05
C ALA A 199 21.65 12.53 -9.07
N GLU A 200 22.70 11.80 -8.70
CA GLU A 200 23.87 11.52 -9.54
C GLU A 200 23.86 10.06 -10.07
N ALA A 201 22.79 9.31 -9.76
CA ALA A 201 22.70 7.89 -10.08
C ALA A 201 22.29 7.58 -11.52
N GLU A 202 21.77 8.58 -12.26
CA GLU A 202 21.34 8.38 -13.65
C GLU A 202 22.49 7.87 -14.53
N GLY A 203 22.24 6.77 -15.25
CA GLY A 203 23.25 6.13 -16.10
C GLY A 203 24.33 5.32 -15.37
N ARG A 204 24.22 5.17 -14.03
CA ARG A 204 25.14 4.35 -13.23
C ARG A 204 24.55 2.97 -13.05
N ILE A 205 25.44 1.98 -12.87
CA ILE A 205 25.05 0.59 -12.62
C ILE A 205 24.78 0.41 -11.13
N ALA A 206 23.55 0.00 -10.79
CA ALA A 206 23.19 -0.30 -9.43
C ALA A 206 23.91 -1.58 -8.94
N LEU A 207 24.54 -1.52 -7.79
CA LEU A 207 25.08 -2.70 -7.10
C LEU A 207 24.21 -3.11 -5.90
N GLU A 208 23.25 -2.28 -5.51
CA GLU A 208 22.19 -2.58 -4.54
C GLU A 208 20.82 -2.43 -5.19
N GLY A 209 19.82 -3.14 -4.65
CA GLY A 209 18.45 -3.02 -5.12
C GLY A 209 17.75 -1.76 -4.57
N ALA A 210 16.94 -1.11 -5.38
CA ALA A 210 16.08 -0.02 -4.96
C ALA A 210 14.67 -0.53 -4.71
N LEU A 211 14.22 -0.44 -3.46
CA LEU A 211 12.94 -0.95 -3.00
C LEU A 211 12.21 0.13 -2.19
N PRO A 212 11.32 0.94 -2.80
CA PRO A 212 10.47 1.82 -2.03
C PRO A 212 9.49 1.02 -1.17
N TYR A 213 9.30 1.43 0.07
CA TYR A 213 8.35 0.78 0.96
C TYR A 213 7.55 1.84 1.75
N PRO A 214 6.26 1.90 1.58
CA PRO A 214 5.37 1.14 0.70
C PRO A 214 5.56 1.46 -0.81
N PRO A 215 5.18 0.57 -1.75
CA PRO A 215 4.45 -0.68 -1.58
C PRO A 215 5.34 -1.92 -1.37
N GLY A 216 6.67 -1.80 -1.35
CA GLY A 216 7.57 -2.94 -1.19
C GLY A 216 7.77 -3.75 -2.48
N VAL A 217 7.83 -3.07 -3.62
CA VAL A 217 8.11 -3.66 -4.93
C VAL A 217 9.46 -3.15 -5.41
N ILE A 218 10.35 -4.06 -5.78
CA ILE A 218 11.69 -3.68 -6.24
C ILE A 218 11.60 -2.98 -7.60
N CYS A 219 12.22 -1.81 -7.72
CA CYS A 219 12.20 -0.97 -8.90
C CYS A 219 13.48 -1.11 -9.73
N CYS A 220 14.58 -1.42 -9.08
CA CYS A 220 15.87 -1.62 -9.71
C CYS A 220 16.58 -2.76 -8.98
N VAL A 221 17.14 -3.71 -9.71
CA VAL A 221 17.92 -4.82 -9.15
C VAL A 221 19.41 -4.62 -9.40
N PRO A 222 20.30 -5.24 -8.61
CA PRO A 222 21.73 -5.17 -8.87
C PRO A 222 22.07 -5.61 -10.30
N GLY A 223 22.87 -4.79 -11.00
CA GLY A 223 23.27 -5.03 -12.40
C GLY A 223 22.43 -4.29 -13.43
N GLU A 224 21.48 -3.47 -13.00
CA GLU A 224 20.66 -2.60 -13.87
C GLU A 224 21.16 -1.15 -13.85
N ILE A 225 20.80 -0.41 -14.93
CA ILE A 225 21.03 1.04 -15.10
C ILE A 225 19.71 1.75 -15.09
#